data_537ead2c00fd8954a227af2967d837eb
#
_entry.id   537ead2c00fd8954a227af2967d837eb
#
_cell.length_a   1.000
_cell.length_b   1.000
_cell.length_c   1.000
_cell.angle_alpha   90.00
_cell.angle_beta   90.00
_cell.angle_gamma   90.00
#
_symmetry.space_group_name_H-M   'P 1'
#
loop_
_entity.id
_entity.type
_entity.pdbx_description
1 polymer ?
#
loop_
_entity_poly.entity_id
_entity_poly.type
_entity_poly.pdbx_seq_one_letter_code
_entity_poly.pdbx_strand_id
1 'polypeptide(L)'
;MDAIDKKLLGLLQNDTKKTTKELSMVLNLSVTAVYERIKKLEREGVIKKYVALLDRNKVDKAFVVFCHIKLIQHTKDLIHTFESEVVKLEEVSECFHVSGDYDYILKVNVKDMEEFREFMVTKLTGLQHIGSTHSSFMIGEVKNSTAFTL
;
A
#
# COMPACT_ATOMS: atom_id res chain seq x y z
N MET A 1 -2.75 14.34 -19.45
CA MET A 1 -3.97 13.93 -18.73
C MET A 1 -4.96 15.11 -18.74
N ASP A 2 -6.11 14.95 -19.39
CA ASP A 2 -7.16 15.97 -19.50
C ASP A 2 -8.27 15.81 -18.43
N ALA A 3 -9.28 16.70 -18.43
CA ALA A 3 -10.37 16.63 -17.44
C ALA A 3 -11.22 15.34 -17.57
N ILE A 4 -11.32 14.77 -18.77
CA ILE A 4 -12.02 13.50 -18.99
C ILE A 4 -11.21 12.34 -18.41
N ASP A 5 -9.88 12.34 -18.57
CA ASP A 5 -9.01 11.34 -17.98
C ASP A 5 -9.10 11.35 -16.45
N LYS A 6 -9.13 12.54 -15.83
CA LYS A 6 -9.33 12.69 -14.38
C LYS A 6 -10.67 12.13 -13.93
N LYS A 7 -11.74 12.42 -14.64
CA LYS A 7 -13.09 11.90 -14.35
C LYS A 7 -13.13 10.37 -14.50
N LEU A 8 -12.51 9.84 -15.56
CA LEU A 8 -12.39 8.39 -15.78
C LEU A 8 -11.62 7.70 -14.65
N LEU A 9 -10.48 8.24 -14.24
CA LEU A 9 -9.70 7.74 -13.12
C LEU A 9 -10.50 7.79 -11.82
N GLY A 10 -11.24 8.85 -11.56
CA GLY A 10 -12.14 8.96 -10.40
C GLY A 10 -13.19 7.84 -10.36
N LEU A 11 -13.78 7.49 -11.52
CA LEU A 11 -14.72 6.37 -11.63
C LEU A 11 -14.04 5.03 -11.37
N LEU A 12 -12.86 4.80 -11.96
CA LEU A 12 -12.10 3.57 -11.81
C LEU A 12 -11.54 3.37 -10.39
N GLN A 13 -11.14 4.43 -9.69
CA GLN A 13 -10.68 4.36 -8.30
C GLN A 13 -11.79 3.90 -7.34
N ASN A 14 -13.05 4.20 -7.68
CA ASN A 14 -14.20 3.81 -6.86
C ASN A 14 -14.73 2.41 -7.21
N ASP A 15 -14.71 2.05 -8.50
CA ASP A 15 -15.20 0.74 -8.95
C ASP A 15 -14.58 0.34 -10.29
N THR A 16 -13.63 -0.61 -10.21
CA THR A 16 -12.95 -1.16 -11.39
C THR A 16 -13.78 -2.21 -12.14
N LYS A 17 -14.93 -2.66 -11.60
CA LYS A 17 -15.81 -3.64 -12.25
C LYS A 17 -16.73 -2.99 -13.28
N LYS A 18 -16.81 -1.65 -13.32
CA LYS A 18 -17.56 -0.96 -14.36
C LYS A 18 -17.05 -1.32 -15.74
N THR A 19 -17.96 -1.74 -16.59
CA THR A 19 -17.66 -2.03 -17.98
C THR A 19 -17.31 -0.76 -18.77
N THR A 20 -16.53 -0.90 -19.83
CA THR A 20 -16.22 0.21 -20.74
C THR A 20 -17.49 0.87 -21.28
N LYS A 21 -18.59 0.09 -21.47
CA LYS A 21 -19.90 0.59 -21.89
C LYS A 21 -20.53 1.50 -20.83
N GLU A 22 -20.52 1.10 -19.55
CA GLU A 22 -21.03 1.92 -18.44
C GLU A 22 -20.23 3.21 -18.29
N LEU A 23 -18.90 3.12 -18.37
CA LEU A 23 -18.02 4.28 -18.34
C LEU A 23 -18.30 5.23 -19.53
N SER A 24 -18.55 4.70 -20.72
CA SER A 24 -18.85 5.49 -21.92
C SER A 24 -20.13 6.31 -21.76
N MET A 25 -21.15 5.74 -21.14
CA MET A 25 -22.39 6.44 -20.84
C MET A 25 -22.18 7.59 -19.85
N VAL A 26 -21.43 7.35 -18.77
CA VAL A 26 -21.15 8.37 -17.73
C VAL A 26 -20.29 9.51 -18.27
N LEU A 27 -19.34 9.19 -19.16
CA LEU A 27 -18.41 10.16 -19.74
C LEU A 27 -18.93 10.84 -21.00
N ASN A 28 -20.07 10.38 -21.54
CA ASN A 28 -20.61 10.80 -22.82
C ASN A 28 -19.60 10.68 -23.98
N LEU A 29 -18.97 9.51 -24.06
CA LEU A 29 -17.98 9.14 -25.07
C LEU A 29 -18.38 7.83 -25.75
N SER A 30 -17.78 7.53 -26.91
CA SER A 30 -17.87 6.18 -27.48
C SER A 30 -17.13 5.14 -26.64
N VAL A 31 -17.58 3.89 -26.70
CA VAL A 31 -16.91 2.76 -26.00
C VAL A 31 -15.44 2.66 -26.41
N THR A 32 -15.17 2.81 -27.71
CA THR A 32 -13.80 2.79 -28.23
C THR A 32 -12.93 3.91 -27.65
N ALA A 33 -13.48 5.14 -27.56
CA ALA A 33 -12.75 6.28 -27.01
C ALA A 33 -12.40 6.07 -25.53
N VAL A 34 -13.30 5.48 -24.74
CA VAL A 34 -13.01 5.15 -23.33
C VAL A 34 -11.96 4.06 -23.25
N TYR A 35 -12.07 3.00 -24.05
CA TYR A 35 -11.09 1.92 -24.10
C TYR A 35 -9.68 2.44 -24.40
N GLU A 36 -9.53 3.26 -25.43
CA GLU A 36 -8.24 3.84 -25.83
C GLU A 36 -7.66 4.76 -24.73
N ARG A 37 -8.50 5.51 -24.01
CA ARG A 37 -8.05 6.30 -22.87
C ARG A 37 -7.53 5.43 -21.72
N ILE A 38 -8.23 4.35 -21.37
CA ILE A 38 -7.77 3.40 -20.35
C ILE A 38 -6.41 2.82 -20.78
N LYS A 39 -6.30 2.33 -22.00
CA LYS A 39 -5.04 1.78 -22.54
C LYS A 39 -3.89 2.79 -22.54
N LYS A 40 -4.18 4.04 -22.83
CA LYS A 40 -3.20 5.12 -22.73
C LYS A 40 -2.72 5.32 -21.29
N LEU A 41 -3.64 5.41 -20.34
CA LEU A 41 -3.33 5.60 -18.90
C LEU A 41 -2.55 4.42 -18.31
N GLU A 42 -2.83 3.19 -18.74
CA GLU A 42 -2.06 1.99 -18.40
C GLU A 42 -0.64 2.07 -18.98
N ARG A 43 -0.49 2.38 -20.27
CA ARG A 43 0.80 2.47 -20.94
C ARG A 43 1.68 3.60 -20.39
N GLU A 44 1.07 4.72 -19.99
CA GLU A 44 1.77 5.85 -19.34
C GLU A 44 2.08 5.59 -17.86
N GLY A 45 1.67 4.44 -17.30
CA GLY A 45 1.91 4.07 -15.91
C GLY A 45 1.09 4.87 -14.89
N VAL A 46 0.09 5.65 -15.34
CA VAL A 46 -0.85 6.34 -14.44
C VAL A 46 -1.70 5.32 -13.71
N ILE A 47 -2.20 4.30 -14.42
CA ILE A 47 -2.80 3.11 -13.83
C ILE A 47 -1.72 2.04 -13.72
N LYS A 48 -1.29 1.74 -12.50
CA LYS A 48 -0.24 0.73 -12.25
C LYS A 48 -0.78 -0.68 -12.29
N LYS A 49 -1.94 -0.92 -11.68
CA LYS A 49 -2.59 -2.24 -11.57
C LYS A 49 -4.02 -2.10 -11.05
N TYR A 50 -4.80 -3.15 -11.21
CA TYR A 50 -6.13 -3.32 -10.61
C TYR A 50 -6.02 -4.36 -9.49
N VAL A 51 -6.59 -4.06 -8.33
CA VAL A 51 -6.53 -4.93 -7.16
C VAL A 51 -7.88 -4.98 -6.45
N ALA A 52 -8.18 -6.10 -5.81
CA ALA A 52 -9.28 -6.20 -4.87
C ALA A 52 -8.85 -5.67 -3.50
N LEU A 53 -9.65 -4.84 -2.88
CA LEU A 53 -9.50 -4.47 -1.49
C LEU A 53 -10.23 -5.51 -0.62
N LEU A 54 -9.51 -6.11 0.32
CA LEU A 54 -10.04 -7.15 1.19
C LEU A 54 -10.46 -6.58 2.53
N ASP A 55 -11.53 -7.14 3.10
CA ASP A 55 -11.87 -6.91 4.51
C ASP A 55 -10.90 -7.71 5.39
N ARG A 56 -10.03 -6.99 6.10
CA ARG A 56 -8.99 -7.56 6.97
C ARG A 56 -9.57 -8.49 8.05
N ASN A 57 -10.78 -8.20 8.53
CA ASN A 57 -11.43 -9.00 9.56
C ASN A 57 -11.84 -10.40 9.05
N LYS A 58 -12.01 -10.52 7.72
CA LYS A 58 -12.42 -11.77 7.08
C LYS A 58 -11.27 -12.63 6.57
N VAL A 59 -10.05 -12.11 6.65
CA VAL A 59 -8.85 -12.80 6.15
C VAL A 59 -7.76 -12.92 7.22
N ASP A 60 -8.14 -12.88 8.49
CA ASP A 60 -7.25 -13.02 9.65
C ASP A 60 -6.06 -12.03 9.65
N LYS A 61 -6.33 -10.77 9.23
CA LYS A 61 -5.33 -9.68 9.18
C LYS A 61 -5.84 -8.41 9.88
N ALA A 62 -6.70 -8.59 10.88
CA ALA A 62 -7.36 -7.47 11.57
C ALA A 62 -6.44 -6.70 12.52
N PHE A 63 -5.41 -7.36 13.07
CA PHE A 63 -4.48 -6.75 14.01
C PHE A 63 -3.41 -5.98 13.27
N VAL A 64 -3.48 -4.65 13.31
CA VAL A 64 -2.59 -3.74 12.58
C VAL A 64 -1.65 -3.04 13.54
N VAL A 65 -0.37 -3.09 13.23
CA VAL A 65 0.69 -2.44 14.02
C VAL A 65 1.55 -1.58 13.11
N PHE A 66 1.85 -0.37 13.54
CA PHE A 66 2.85 0.50 12.91
C PHE A 66 4.17 0.35 13.67
N CYS A 67 5.14 -0.30 13.04
CA CYS A 67 6.47 -0.47 13.60
C CYS A 67 7.40 0.63 13.09
N HIS A 68 7.84 1.48 13.99
CA HIS A 68 8.82 2.52 13.71
C HIS A 68 10.21 1.95 13.93
N ILE A 69 11.03 2.01 12.91
CA ILE A 69 12.38 1.41 12.90
C ILE A 69 13.43 2.50 12.87
N LYS A 70 14.45 2.34 13.71
CA LYS A 70 15.67 3.14 13.66
C LYS A 70 16.84 2.21 13.36
N LEU A 71 17.61 2.53 12.33
CA LEU A 71 18.82 1.78 11.99
C LEU A 71 19.99 2.21 12.88
N ILE A 72 20.95 1.31 13.08
CA ILE A 72 22.18 1.62 13.81
C ILE A 72 23.05 2.61 13.03
N GLN A 73 23.10 2.44 11.71
CA GLN A 73 23.91 3.27 10.80
C GLN A 73 23.17 3.48 9.48
N HIS A 74 23.49 4.57 8.78
CA HIS A 74 22.85 5.01 7.54
C HIS A 74 23.77 4.90 6.32
N THR A 75 24.60 3.87 6.25
CA THR A 75 25.39 3.61 5.03
C THR A 75 24.47 3.08 3.93
N LYS A 76 24.81 3.36 2.67
CA LYS A 76 24.01 2.90 1.52
C LYS A 76 23.79 1.39 1.52
N ASP A 77 24.84 0.63 1.86
CA ASP A 77 24.77 -0.82 1.87
C ASP A 77 23.82 -1.36 2.94
N LEU A 78 23.82 -0.77 4.14
CA LEU A 78 22.93 -1.17 5.21
C LEU A 78 21.48 -0.82 4.93
N ILE A 79 21.22 0.36 4.38
CA ILE A 79 19.89 0.78 3.91
C ILE A 79 19.37 -0.21 2.86
N HIS A 80 20.17 -0.50 1.84
CA HIS A 80 19.78 -1.44 0.78
C HIS A 80 19.54 -2.85 1.32
N THR A 81 20.39 -3.32 2.25
CA THR A 81 20.23 -4.63 2.88
C THR A 81 18.91 -4.70 3.64
N PHE A 82 18.63 -3.73 4.52
CA PHE A 82 17.37 -3.67 5.26
C PHE A 82 16.15 -3.64 4.33
N GLU A 83 16.16 -2.77 3.32
CA GLU A 83 15.06 -2.66 2.36
C GLU A 83 14.83 -3.96 1.59
N SER A 84 15.91 -4.65 1.18
CA SER A 84 15.81 -5.92 0.45
C SER A 84 15.29 -7.08 1.31
N GLU A 85 15.46 -7.01 2.62
CA GLU A 85 15.00 -8.02 3.57
C GLU A 85 13.57 -7.75 4.03
N VAL A 86 13.26 -6.51 4.40
CA VAL A 86 11.94 -6.15 4.94
C VAL A 86 10.82 -6.37 3.93
N VAL A 87 11.07 -6.17 2.62
CA VAL A 87 10.06 -6.41 1.57
C VAL A 87 9.69 -7.89 1.39
N LYS A 88 10.47 -8.81 1.96
CA LYS A 88 10.19 -10.25 1.92
C LYS A 88 9.30 -10.72 3.06
N LEU A 89 9.07 -9.87 4.06
CA LEU A 89 8.23 -10.21 5.21
C LEU A 89 6.76 -10.12 4.83
N GLU A 90 6.08 -11.26 4.84
CA GLU A 90 4.67 -11.37 4.39
C GLU A 90 3.70 -10.59 5.28
N GLU A 91 4.03 -10.40 6.55
CA GLU A 91 3.25 -9.63 7.51
C GLU A 91 3.33 -8.11 7.24
N VAL A 92 4.37 -7.65 6.53
CA VAL A 92 4.59 -6.25 6.20
C VAL A 92 3.87 -5.90 4.91
N SER A 93 2.76 -5.21 5.01
CA SER A 93 2.00 -4.75 3.83
C SER A 93 2.52 -3.46 3.22
N GLU A 94 3.11 -2.60 4.02
CA GLU A 94 3.66 -1.30 3.60
C GLU A 94 4.95 -0.99 4.36
N CYS A 95 5.93 -0.42 3.67
CA CYS A 95 7.19 0.05 4.25
C CYS A 95 7.52 1.41 3.66
N PHE A 96 7.71 2.40 4.53
CA PHE A 96 8.02 3.76 4.15
C PHE A 96 9.35 4.18 4.76
N HIS A 97 10.28 4.69 3.93
CA HIS A 97 11.44 5.41 4.39
C HIS A 97 10.99 6.85 4.71
N VAL A 98 11.22 7.31 5.92
CA VAL A 98 10.72 8.58 6.43
C VAL A 98 11.87 9.44 6.97
N SER A 99 11.62 10.72 7.15
CA SER A 99 12.52 11.62 7.87
C SER A 99 11.99 11.88 9.28
N GLY A 100 12.87 12.17 10.22
CA GLY A 100 12.54 12.46 11.63
C GLY A 100 13.26 11.53 12.60
N ASP A 101 12.59 11.18 13.69
CA ASP A 101 13.18 10.38 14.76
C ASP A 101 13.41 8.91 14.38
N TYR A 102 12.70 8.43 13.38
CA TYR A 102 12.79 7.06 12.86
C TYR A 102 13.12 7.08 11.37
N ASP A 103 13.72 6.01 10.89
CA ASP A 103 14.13 5.86 9.50
C ASP A 103 13.05 5.19 8.65
N TYR A 104 12.31 4.25 9.23
CA TYR A 104 11.24 3.53 8.53
C TYR A 104 9.99 3.39 9.38
N ILE A 105 8.86 3.36 8.70
CA ILE A 105 7.57 2.96 9.28
C ILE A 105 7.07 1.76 8.48
N LEU A 106 6.84 0.65 9.18
CA LEU A 106 6.23 -0.56 8.63
C LEU A 106 4.78 -0.63 9.07
N LYS A 107 3.90 -1.01 8.15
CA LYS A 107 2.54 -1.41 8.49
C LYS A 107 2.47 -2.94 8.47
N VAL A 108 2.31 -3.51 9.63
CA VAL A 108 2.25 -4.96 9.87
C VAL A 108 0.79 -5.37 10.05
N ASN A 109 0.36 -6.41 9.34
CA ASN A 109 -1.00 -6.94 9.43
C ASN A 109 -0.91 -8.42 9.79
N VAL A 110 -1.41 -8.74 10.96
CA VAL A 110 -1.41 -10.09 11.54
C VAL A 110 -2.80 -10.39 12.12
N LYS A 111 -3.01 -11.62 12.53
CA LYS A 111 -4.27 -12.06 13.10
C LYS A 111 -4.54 -11.46 14.48
N ASP A 112 -3.54 -11.53 15.36
CA ASP A 112 -3.66 -11.14 16.77
C ASP A 112 -2.30 -10.75 17.38
N MET A 113 -2.29 -10.47 18.66
CA MET A 113 -1.09 -10.10 19.42
C MET A 113 -0.07 -11.23 19.50
N GLU A 114 -0.49 -12.50 19.50
CA GLU A 114 0.41 -13.64 19.58
C GLU A 114 1.21 -13.78 18.28
N GLU A 115 0.55 -13.73 17.12
CA GLU A 115 1.22 -13.70 15.80
C GLU A 115 2.16 -12.49 15.69
N PHE A 116 1.76 -11.32 16.22
CA PHE A 116 2.63 -10.15 16.23
C PHE A 116 3.90 -10.36 17.07
N ARG A 117 3.78 -10.98 18.25
CA ARG A 117 4.96 -11.30 19.09
C ARG A 117 5.88 -12.27 18.38
N GLU A 118 5.33 -13.31 17.76
CA GLU A 118 6.13 -14.26 16.99
C GLU A 118 6.85 -13.55 15.84
N PHE A 119 6.15 -12.74 15.06
CA PHE A 119 6.75 -11.91 14.01
C PHE A 119 7.89 -11.04 14.53
N MET A 120 7.71 -10.35 15.66
CA MET A 120 8.75 -9.51 16.25
C MET A 120 9.99 -10.31 16.60
N VAL A 121 9.82 -11.44 17.31
CA VAL A 121 10.93 -12.23 17.85
C VAL A 121 11.65 -13.03 16.77
N THR A 122 10.91 -13.61 15.82
CA THR A 122 11.48 -14.56 14.84
C THR A 122 11.89 -13.89 13.53
N LYS A 123 11.26 -12.78 13.15
CA LYS A 123 11.46 -12.15 11.85
C LYS A 123 12.05 -10.74 11.97
N LEU A 124 11.34 -9.81 12.59
CA LEU A 124 11.75 -8.41 12.56
C LEU A 124 13.05 -8.15 13.31
N THR A 125 13.19 -8.66 14.55
CA THR A 125 14.44 -8.48 15.33
C THR A 125 15.60 -9.32 14.79
N GLY A 126 15.33 -10.27 13.91
CA GLY A 126 16.35 -11.03 13.20
C GLY A 126 16.98 -10.26 12.03
N LEU A 127 16.36 -9.18 11.59
CA LEU A 127 16.93 -8.31 10.55
C LEU A 127 18.17 -7.60 11.09
N GLN A 128 19.24 -7.64 10.32
CA GLN A 128 20.49 -6.99 10.70
C GLN A 128 20.34 -5.47 10.67
N HIS A 129 21.10 -4.80 11.54
CA HIS A 129 21.25 -3.34 11.56
C HIS A 129 20.06 -2.54 12.13
N ILE A 130 19.07 -3.19 12.74
CA ILE A 130 18.05 -2.49 13.51
C ILE A 130 18.64 -2.04 14.84
N GLY A 131 18.60 -0.74 15.10
CA GLY A 131 19.06 -0.14 16.38
C GLY A 131 17.96 -0.14 17.42
N SER A 132 16.75 0.26 17.02
CA SER A 132 15.58 0.22 17.90
C SER A 132 14.28 0.10 17.10
N THR A 133 13.26 -0.44 17.76
CA THR A 133 11.90 -0.53 17.25
C THR A 133 10.92 0.08 18.24
N HIS A 134 9.90 0.76 17.73
CA HIS A 134 8.77 1.23 18.52
C HIS A 134 7.47 0.83 17.83
N SER A 135 6.60 0.13 18.53
CA SER A 135 5.36 -0.40 17.98
C SER A 135 4.16 0.42 18.46
N SER A 136 3.36 0.91 17.51
CA SER A 136 2.10 1.60 17.77
C SER A 136 0.95 0.75 17.27
N PHE A 137 0.07 0.35 18.18
CA PHE A 137 -1.08 -0.51 17.87
C PHE A 137 -2.23 0.34 17.37
N MET A 138 -2.85 -0.06 16.26
CA MET A 138 -4.01 0.63 15.72
C MET A 138 -5.22 0.40 16.62
N ILE A 139 -5.77 1.47 17.18
CA ILE A 139 -6.99 1.42 18.00
C ILE A 139 -8.24 1.36 17.11
N GLY A 140 -8.23 2.11 16.01
CA GLY A 140 -9.34 2.17 15.06
C GLY A 140 -8.93 2.82 13.75
N GLU A 141 -9.62 2.44 12.68
CA GLU A 141 -9.42 3.01 11.36
C GLU A 141 -10.47 4.08 11.08
N VAL A 142 -10.06 5.34 11.09
CA VAL A 142 -10.96 6.48 10.87
C VAL A 142 -11.24 6.71 9.38
N LYS A 143 -10.24 6.47 8.55
CA LYS A 143 -10.35 6.58 7.09
C LYS A 143 -9.38 5.61 6.42
N ASN A 144 -9.89 4.86 5.46
CA ASN A 144 -9.09 4.02 4.58
C ASN A 144 -9.59 4.18 3.15
N SER A 145 -8.85 4.91 2.34
CA SER A 145 -9.17 5.12 0.94
C SER A 145 -7.89 5.11 0.13
N THR A 146 -7.89 4.34 -0.96
CA THR A 146 -6.81 4.34 -1.95
C THR A 146 -7.05 5.37 -3.07
N ALA A 147 -8.22 6.05 -3.06
CA ALA A 147 -8.60 7.01 -4.09
C ALA A 147 -8.01 8.40 -3.81
N PHE A 148 -7.43 9.00 -4.83
CA PHE A 148 -6.96 10.39 -4.85
C PHE A 148 -8.02 11.32 -5.45
N THR A 149 -8.14 12.53 -4.92
CA THR A 149 -8.85 13.62 -5.58
C THR A 149 -7.97 14.19 -6.70
N LEU A 150 -8.46 14.23 -7.95
CA LEU A 150 -7.70 14.59 -9.14
C LEU A 150 -8.16 15.91 -9.74
#